data_b6e4316aa848bc62e62670f44590caa2
#
_entry.id   b6e4316aa848bc62e62670f44590caa2
#
_cell.length_a   1.000
_cell.length_b   1.000
_cell.length_c   1.000
_cell.angle_alpha   90.00
_cell.angle_beta   90.00
_cell.angle_gamma   90.00
#
_symmetry.space_group_name_H-M   'P 1'
#
loop_
_entity.id
_entity.type
_entity.pdbx_description
1 polymer ?
#
loop_
_entity_poly.entity_id
_entity_poly.type
_entity_poly.pdbx_seq_one_letter_code
_entity_poly.pdbx_strand_id
1 'polypeptide(L)'
;MRAACCEATVLRHEVIAEDIRLLTVLWPDREHIPHAGQFFTLRAWGADEAPFLSRPISVHKWDAETQTVEFLYAVVGEGTRKLTALMPGDSFQLTGPMGNGFDTADLLSR
;
A
#
# COMPACT_ATOMS: atom_id res chain seq x y z
N MET A 1 5.57 -16.47 5.15
CA MET A 1 5.80 -15.07 5.48
C MET A 1 4.63 -14.52 6.30
N ARG A 2 4.96 -13.75 7.29
CA ARG A 2 3.95 -13.10 8.12
C ARG A 2 3.68 -11.68 7.61
N ALA A 3 2.44 -11.28 7.64
CA ALA A 3 2.04 -9.91 7.35
C ALA A 3 1.55 -9.25 8.63
N ALA A 4 1.75 -7.96 8.74
CA ALA A 4 1.21 -7.16 9.83
C ALA A 4 0.01 -6.37 9.33
N CYS A 5 -0.96 -6.17 10.22
CA CYS A 5 -2.11 -5.32 9.92
C CYS A 5 -2.02 -4.11 10.84
N CYS A 6 -1.81 -2.95 10.27
CA CYS A 6 -1.63 -1.71 11.02
C CYS A 6 -2.42 -0.58 10.43
N GLU A 7 -2.71 0.41 11.26
CA GLU A 7 -3.26 1.67 10.78
C GLU A 7 -2.10 2.55 10.35
N ALA A 8 -2.10 2.95 9.09
CA ALA A 8 -1.04 3.78 8.52
C ALA A 8 -1.55 5.20 8.33
N THR A 9 -0.64 6.16 8.45
CA THR A 9 -0.97 7.57 8.29
C THR A 9 -0.49 8.08 6.95
N VAL A 10 -1.37 8.76 6.22
CA VAL A 10 -1.04 9.36 4.93
C VAL A 10 -0.17 10.60 5.16
N LEU A 11 0.98 10.64 4.51
CA LEU A 11 1.88 11.79 4.54
C LEU A 11 1.71 12.65 3.29
N ARG A 12 1.59 12.02 2.12
CA ARG A 12 1.37 12.70 0.86
C ARG A 12 0.53 11.83 -0.06
N HIS A 13 -0.23 12.47 -0.93
CA HIS A 13 -1.02 11.77 -1.91
C HIS A 13 -1.04 12.64 -3.17
N GLU A 14 -0.26 12.27 -4.17
CA GLU A 14 0.02 13.10 -5.32
C GLU A 14 -0.62 12.55 -6.59
N VAL A 15 -1.11 13.46 -7.42
CA VAL A 15 -1.59 13.12 -8.76
C VAL A 15 -0.39 13.14 -9.70
N ILE A 16 -0.01 11.98 -10.20
CA ILE A 16 1.11 11.86 -11.12
C ILE A 16 0.65 12.02 -12.58
N ALA A 17 -0.50 11.43 -12.87
CA ALA A 17 -1.13 11.51 -14.17
C ALA A 17 -2.64 11.39 -13.95
N GLU A 18 -3.43 11.45 -15.01
CA GLU A 18 -4.88 11.46 -14.90
C GLU A 18 -5.43 10.33 -14.02
N ASP A 19 -4.96 9.12 -14.26
CA ASP A 19 -5.42 7.95 -13.52
C ASP A 19 -4.32 7.31 -12.65
N ILE A 20 -3.24 8.05 -12.37
CA ILE A 20 -2.11 7.51 -11.60
C ILE A 20 -1.90 8.39 -10.38
N ARG A 21 -1.76 7.75 -9.22
CA ARG A 21 -1.53 8.42 -7.94
C ARG A 21 -0.30 7.86 -7.25
N LEU A 22 0.39 8.70 -6.53
CA LEU A 22 1.49 8.29 -5.64
C LEU A 22 1.07 8.57 -4.21
N LEU A 23 0.93 7.51 -3.44
CA LEU A 23 0.50 7.58 -2.04
C LEU A 23 1.70 7.27 -1.16
N THR A 24 2.06 8.21 -0.29
CA THR A 24 3.16 8.04 0.66
C THR A 24 2.59 7.96 2.06
N VAL A 25 2.90 6.87 2.76
CA VAL A 25 2.36 6.62 4.09
C VAL A 25 3.46 6.28 5.08
N LEU A 26 3.20 6.55 6.35
CA LEU A 26 4.06 6.14 7.44
C LEU A 26 3.72 4.70 7.83
N TRP A 27 4.71 3.80 7.76
CA TRP A 27 4.54 2.41 8.14
C TRP A 27 5.11 2.20 9.54
N PRO A 28 4.26 1.98 10.55
CA PRO A 28 4.73 1.98 11.95
C PRO A 28 5.46 0.70 12.39
N ASP A 29 5.26 -0.40 11.67
CA ASP A 29 5.83 -1.69 12.09
C ASP A 29 7.30 -1.78 11.70
N ARG A 30 8.17 -1.97 12.70
CA ARG A 30 9.62 -2.05 12.49
C ARG A 30 10.13 -3.46 12.26
N GLU A 31 9.29 -4.45 12.48
CA GLU A 31 9.68 -5.85 12.32
C GLU A 31 9.41 -6.37 10.91
N HIS A 32 8.50 -5.75 10.20
CA HIS A 32 8.09 -6.16 8.86
C HIS A 32 8.54 -5.11 7.86
N ILE A 33 9.78 -5.27 7.37
CA ILE A 33 10.39 -4.28 6.47
C ILE A 33 9.89 -4.49 5.05
N PRO A 34 9.26 -3.47 4.43
CA PRO A 34 8.82 -3.59 3.04
C PRO A 34 9.98 -3.59 2.05
N HIS A 35 9.79 -4.29 0.93
CA HIS A 35 10.75 -4.29 -0.17
C HIS A 35 10.01 -4.00 -1.46
N ALA A 36 10.67 -3.33 -2.39
CA ALA A 36 10.09 -3.07 -3.70
C ALA A 36 9.66 -4.39 -4.35
N GLY A 37 8.50 -4.39 -4.98
CA GLY A 37 7.94 -5.58 -5.59
C GLY A 37 7.05 -6.39 -4.66
N GLN A 38 7.13 -6.19 -3.37
CA GLN A 38 6.14 -6.74 -2.45
C GLN A 38 4.87 -5.92 -2.56
N PHE A 39 3.79 -6.41 -1.96
CA PHE A 39 2.53 -5.67 -1.99
C PHE A 39 1.90 -5.61 -0.61
N PHE A 40 1.01 -4.63 -0.44
CA PHE A 40 0.14 -4.51 0.71
C PHE A 40 -1.29 -4.54 0.22
N THR A 41 -2.21 -4.93 1.09
CA THR A 41 -3.63 -4.70 0.82
C THR A 41 -4.04 -3.43 1.56
N LEU A 42 -4.68 -2.53 0.83
CA LEU A 42 -5.07 -1.21 1.33
C LEU A 42 -6.59 -1.14 1.43
N ARG A 43 -7.07 -0.63 2.55
CA ARG A 43 -8.49 -0.45 2.76
C ARG A 43 -8.76 0.89 3.43
N ALA A 44 -9.35 1.79 2.67
CA ALA A 44 -9.64 3.16 3.13
C ALA A 44 -11.13 3.37 3.46
N TRP A 45 -11.90 2.29 3.47
CA TRP A 45 -13.35 2.35 3.70
C TRP A 45 -13.75 1.40 4.83
N GLY A 46 -14.94 1.61 5.38
CA GLY A 46 -15.44 0.83 6.49
C GLY A 46 -15.80 -0.61 6.12
N ALA A 47 -15.96 -1.44 7.13
CA ALA A 47 -16.27 -2.86 6.93
C ALA A 47 -17.60 -3.09 6.22
N ASP A 48 -18.54 -2.14 6.36
CA ASP A 48 -19.87 -2.25 5.78
C ASP A 48 -19.97 -1.64 4.39
N GLU A 49 -18.87 -1.05 3.89
CA GLU A 49 -18.88 -0.40 2.59
C GLU A 49 -18.34 -1.33 1.51
N ALA A 50 -18.86 -1.17 0.29
CA ALA A 50 -18.31 -1.85 -0.88
C ALA A 50 -17.12 -1.07 -1.41
N PRO A 51 -16.10 -1.70 -1.99
CA PRO A 51 -15.97 -3.15 -2.09
C PRO A 51 -15.57 -3.77 -0.76
N PHE A 52 -15.99 -5.00 -0.53
CA PHE A 52 -15.70 -5.68 0.75
C PHE A 52 -14.27 -6.19 0.84
N LEU A 53 -13.60 -6.31 -0.28
CA LEU A 53 -12.22 -6.78 -0.32
C LEU A 53 -11.25 -5.62 -0.44
N SER A 54 -10.16 -5.70 0.31
CA SER A 54 -9.06 -4.74 0.20
C SER A 54 -8.40 -4.85 -1.18
N ARG A 55 -7.75 -3.77 -1.62
CA ARG A 55 -7.06 -3.75 -2.90
C ARG A 55 -5.57 -4.02 -2.70
N PRO A 56 -4.98 -4.97 -3.44
CA PRO A 56 -3.54 -5.19 -3.38
C PRO A 56 -2.81 -4.14 -4.23
N ILE A 57 -1.85 -3.47 -3.61
CA ILE A 57 -1.04 -2.45 -4.28
C ILE A 57 0.43 -2.75 -4.02
N SER A 58 1.24 -2.70 -5.07
CA SER A 58 2.66 -3.01 -4.97
C SER A 58 3.46 -1.87 -4.34
N VAL A 59 4.48 -2.25 -3.57
CA VAL A 59 5.40 -1.29 -2.99
C VAL A 59 6.25 -0.69 -4.10
N HIS A 60 6.19 0.63 -4.24
CA HIS A 60 7.00 1.36 -5.20
C HIS A 60 8.37 1.70 -4.61
N LYS A 61 8.37 2.16 -3.36
CA LYS A 61 9.61 2.57 -2.69
C LYS A 61 9.45 2.46 -1.17
N TRP A 62 10.53 2.10 -0.50
CA TRP A 62 10.61 2.11 0.96
C TRP A 62 11.79 2.97 1.40
N ASP A 63 11.54 3.87 2.36
CA ASP A 63 12.59 4.69 2.97
C ASP A 63 12.70 4.32 4.45
N ALA A 64 13.80 3.65 4.80
CA ALA A 64 14.01 3.19 6.16
C ALA A 64 14.25 4.31 7.15
N GLU A 65 14.81 5.41 6.72
CA GLU A 65 15.11 6.54 7.62
C GLU A 65 13.84 7.21 8.11
N THR A 66 12.87 7.38 7.24
CA THR A 66 11.61 8.03 7.57
C THR A 66 10.50 7.04 7.86
N GLN A 67 10.74 5.76 7.64
CA GLN A 67 9.73 4.69 7.75
C GLN A 67 8.53 4.96 6.87
N THR A 68 8.76 5.41 5.66
CA THR A 68 7.71 5.67 4.70
C THR A 68 7.70 4.65 3.58
N VAL A 69 6.52 4.26 3.16
CA VAL A 69 6.34 3.39 2.00
C VAL A 69 5.52 4.15 0.98
N GLU A 70 5.93 4.05 -0.28
CA GLU A 70 5.25 4.69 -1.40
C GLU A 70 4.53 3.65 -2.24
N PHE A 71 3.31 3.96 -2.61
CA PHE A 71 2.49 3.14 -3.49
C PHE A 71 2.13 3.96 -4.72
N LEU A 72 2.54 3.46 -5.88
CA LEU A 72 2.14 4.05 -7.15
C LEU A 72 1.01 3.19 -7.69
N TYR A 73 -0.17 3.74 -7.87
CA TYR A 73 -1.32 2.95 -8.26
C TYR A 73 -2.17 3.63 -9.32
N ALA A 74 -2.87 2.80 -10.10
CA ALA A 74 -3.80 3.28 -11.11
C ALA A 74 -5.21 3.29 -10.53
N VAL A 75 -5.98 4.32 -10.89
CA VAL A 75 -7.39 4.41 -10.49
C VAL A 75 -8.20 3.65 -11.52
N VAL A 76 -8.49 2.38 -11.24
CA VAL A 76 -9.12 1.49 -12.21
C VAL A 76 -10.43 0.86 -11.75
N GLY A 77 -10.82 1.08 -10.51
CA GLY A 77 -12.05 0.47 -9.98
C GLY A 77 -12.53 1.19 -8.76
N GLU A 78 -13.61 0.69 -8.18
CA GLU A 78 -14.23 1.33 -7.03
C GLU A 78 -13.31 1.40 -5.82
N GLY A 79 -12.56 0.33 -5.56
CA GLY A 79 -11.62 0.32 -4.43
C GLY A 79 -10.51 1.34 -4.59
N THR A 80 -9.86 1.39 -5.75
CA THR A 80 -8.81 2.38 -5.99
C THR A 80 -9.36 3.78 -6.04
N ARG A 81 -10.60 3.95 -6.50
CA ARG A 81 -11.25 5.26 -6.49
C ARG A 81 -11.47 5.75 -5.06
N LYS A 82 -11.84 4.85 -4.13
CA LYS A 82 -11.99 5.23 -2.73
C LYS A 82 -10.67 5.63 -2.10
N LEU A 83 -9.56 5.05 -2.56
CA LEU A 83 -8.24 5.46 -2.08
C LEU A 83 -7.92 6.91 -2.44
N THR A 84 -8.47 7.43 -3.53
CA THR A 84 -8.18 8.81 -3.95
C THR A 84 -8.70 9.85 -2.96
N ALA A 85 -9.62 9.48 -2.08
CA ALA A 85 -10.16 10.38 -1.07
C ALA A 85 -9.23 10.57 0.12
N LEU A 86 -8.18 9.77 0.25
CA LEU A 86 -7.23 9.89 1.34
C LEU A 86 -6.44 11.20 1.24
N MET A 87 -6.35 11.90 2.36
CA MET A 87 -5.63 13.17 2.44
C MET A 87 -4.54 13.08 3.50
N PRO A 88 -3.50 13.93 3.41
CA PRO A 88 -2.48 13.96 4.45
C PRO A 88 -3.09 14.08 5.84
N GLY A 89 -2.64 13.24 6.75
CA GLY A 89 -3.17 13.15 8.11
C GLY A 89 -4.24 12.09 8.29
N ASP A 90 -4.84 11.60 7.21
CA ASP A 90 -5.80 10.51 7.30
C ASP A 90 -5.11 9.20 7.65
N SER A 91 -5.86 8.29 8.26
CA SER A 91 -5.40 6.95 8.58
C SER A 91 -6.22 5.93 7.82
N PHE A 92 -5.60 4.82 7.49
CA PHE A 92 -6.31 3.72 6.84
C PHE A 92 -5.64 2.39 7.17
N GLN A 93 -6.34 1.30 6.89
CA GLN A 93 -5.84 -0.03 7.20
C GLN A 93 -4.88 -0.52 6.12
N LEU A 94 -3.70 -0.96 6.56
CA LEU A 94 -2.64 -1.42 5.68
C LEU A 94 -2.16 -2.78 6.19
N THR A 95 -2.21 -3.80 5.34
CA THR A 95 -1.80 -5.15 5.69
C THR A 95 -0.69 -5.63 4.75
N GLY A 96 0.43 -6.01 5.31
CA GLY A 96 1.58 -6.50 4.55
C GLY A 96 2.85 -6.39 5.37
N PRO A 97 4.01 -6.38 4.74
CA PRO A 97 4.23 -6.65 3.31
C PRO A 97 4.03 -8.12 2.95
N MET A 98 3.60 -8.38 1.74
CA MET A 98 3.36 -9.73 1.24
C MET A 98 4.11 -9.94 -0.07
N GLY A 99 4.35 -11.21 -0.40
CA GLY A 99 5.12 -11.56 -1.57
C GLY A 99 6.62 -11.53 -1.28
N ASN A 100 7.42 -11.98 -2.23
CA ASN A 100 8.88 -12.08 -2.06
C ASN A 100 9.64 -11.01 -2.82
N GLY A 101 8.95 -9.98 -3.28
CA GLY A 101 9.58 -8.93 -4.06
C GLY A 101 10.00 -9.45 -5.43
N PHE A 102 11.14 -8.96 -5.89
CA PHE A 102 11.69 -9.36 -7.19
C PHE A 102 12.73 -10.46 -7.08
N ASP A 103 12.56 -11.37 -6.13
CA ASP A 103 13.48 -12.48 -5.95
C ASP A 103 13.36 -13.45 -7.13
N THR A 104 14.46 -13.66 -7.85
CA THR A 104 14.51 -14.57 -8.99
C THR A 104 14.20 -16.00 -8.59
N ALA A 105 14.68 -16.42 -7.42
CA ALA A 105 14.42 -17.76 -6.92
C ALA A 105 12.93 -18.01 -6.73
N ASP A 106 12.21 -16.99 -6.25
CA ASP A 106 10.77 -17.08 -6.08
C ASP A 106 10.07 -17.25 -7.44
N LEU A 107 10.52 -16.52 -8.45
CA LEU A 107 9.96 -16.62 -9.79
C LEU A 107 10.17 -18.01 -10.37
N LEU A 108 11.31 -18.61 -10.11
CA LEU A 108 11.62 -19.94 -10.64
C LEU A 108 10.86 -21.05 -9.92
N SER A 109 10.43 -20.82 -8.71
CA SER A 109 9.73 -21.82 -7.91
C SER A 109 8.23 -21.90 -8.18
N ARG A 110 7.74 -21.07 -9.03
CA ARG A 110 6.30 -21.00 -9.32
C ARG A 110 5.87 -21.91 -10.46
#